data_4cb5b95be37d0fd7634fdce2f68b3b52
#
_entry.id   4cb5b95be37d0fd7634fdce2f68b3b52
#
_cell.length_a   1.000
_cell.length_b   1.000
_cell.length_c   1.000
_cell.angle_alpha   90.00
_cell.angle_beta   90.00
_cell.angle_gamma   90.00
#
_symmetry.space_group_name_H-M   'P 1'
#
loop_
_entity.id
_entity.type
_entity.pdbx_description
1 polymer ?
#
loop_
_entity_poly.entity_id
_entity_poly.type
_entity_poly.pdbx_seq_one_letter_code
_entity_poly.pdbx_strand_id
1 'polypeptide(L)'
;MLRLTGRGAATPSRTSSAPVHPSWTARAEAEPGFLERMGRYYPLGRVGRPEEVADAIAFLASDQASWITGVTLPVDGGLLSGQVAMAQDLTSGGA
;
A
#
# COMPACT_ATOMS: atom_id res chain seq x y z
N MET A 1 3.05 5.68 -2.27
CA MET A 1 2.35 6.36 -3.37
C MET A 1 3.16 6.23 -4.64
N LEU A 2 2.49 5.91 -5.72
CA LEU A 2 3.13 5.72 -7.02
C LEU A 2 2.72 6.86 -7.95
N ARG A 3 3.70 7.53 -8.55
CA ARG A 3 3.44 8.62 -9.48
C ARG A 3 3.88 8.23 -10.88
N LEU A 4 2.97 8.37 -11.83
CA LEU A 4 3.26 8.10 -13.23
C LEU A 4 3.63 9.41 -13.93
N THR A 5 4.86 9.49 -14.43
CA THR A 5 5.37 10.68 -15.10
C THR A 5 5.53 10.50 -16.60
N GLY A 6 5.24 9.30 -17.11
CA GLY A 6 5.35 9.00 -18.52
C GLY A 6 5.41 7.51 -18.76
N ARG A 7 5.29 7.14 -20.02
CA ARG A 7 5.30 5.73 -20.40
C ARG A 7 6.67 5.12 -20.07
N GLY A 8 6.65 3.97 -19.39
CA GLY A 8 7.88 3.26 -19.05
C GLY A 8 8.68 3.87 -17.92
N ALA A 9 8.15 4.88 -17.24
CA ALA A 9 8.85 5.51 -16.12
C ALA A 9 8.85 4.66 -14.85
N ALA A 10 7.93 3.71 -14.72
CA ALA A 10 7.85 2.84 -13.56
C ALA A 10 8.79 1.65 -13.72
N THR A 11 9.44 1.27 -12.63
CA THR A 11 10.36 0.12 -12.60
C THR A 11 9.93 -0.81 -11.48
N PRO A 12 9.68 -2.10 -11.79
CA PRO A 12 9.32 -3.05 -10.75
C PRO A 12 10.43 -3.20 -9.71
N SER A 13 10.06 -3.24 -8.46
CA SER A 13 11.00 -3.55 -7.41
C SER A 13 11.17 -5.07 -7.30
N ARG A 14 12.26 -5.49 -6.64
CA ARG A 14 12.47 -6.91 -6.38
C ARG A 14 11.40 -7.38 -5.39
N THR A 15 10.83 -8.56 -5.64
CA THR A 15 9.87 -9.15 -4.71
C THR A 15 10.53 -9.54 -3.40
N SER A 16 9.79 -9.41 -2.31
CA SER A 16 10.28 -9.69 -0.97
C SER A 16 9.11 -10.03 -0.07
N SER A 17 9.35 -10.82 0.96
CA SER A 17 8.34 -11.09 1.99
C SER A 17 8.28 -10.01 3.05
N ALA A 18 9.18 -9.03 3.02
CA ALA A 18 9.18 -7.92 3.95
C ALA A 18 7.99 -6.99 3.71
N PRO A 19 7.59 -6.19 4.71
CA PRO A 19 6.55 -5.18 4.50
C PRO A 19 7.02 -4.10 3.53
N VAL A 20 6.06 -3.42 2.90
CA VAL A 20 6.37 -2.37 1.92
C VAL A 20 7.15 -1.20 2.54
N HIS A 21 7.02 -1.00 3.84
CA HIS A 21 7.71 0.07 4.55
C HIS A 21 9.04 -0.47 5.08
N PRO A 22 10.18 -0.08 4.49
CA PRO A 22 11.47 -0.70 4.84
C PRO A 22 11.86 -0.55 6.31
N SER A 23 11.52 0.58 6.93
CA SER A 23 11.88 0.83 8.33
C SER A 23 11.14 -0.07 9.30
N TRP A 24 10.10 -0.78 8.85
CA TRP A 24 9.33 -1.66 9.70
C TRP A 24 9.86 -3.08 9.75
N THR A 25 10.79 -3.42 8.87
CA THR A 25 11.32 -4.78 8.79
C THR A 25 11.95 -5.22 10.11
N ALA A 26 12.83 -4.38 10.67
CA ALA A 26 13.48 -4.69 11.93
C ALA A 26 12.49 -4.78 13.09
N ARG A 27 11.51 -3.88 13.13
CA ARG A 27 10.50 -3.93 14.18
C ARG A 27 9.59 -5.14 14.07
N ALA A 28 9.24 -5.53 12.84
CA ALA A 28 8.43 -6.72 12.62
C ALA A 28 9.14 -7.98 13.11
N GLU A 29 10.45 -8.05 12.94
CA GLU A 29 11.25 -9.16 13.41
C GLU A 29 11.39 -9.17 14.94
N ALA A 30 11.48 -8.00 15.56
CA ALA A 30 11.68 -7.87 17.00
C ALA A 30 10.40 -7.94 17.80
N GLU A 31 9.27 -7.57 17.23
CA GLU A 31 7.98 -7.49 17.94
C GLU A 31 6.93 -8.38 17.27
N PRO A 32 6.61 -9.55 17.86
CA PRO A 32 5.51 -10.37 17.33
C PRO A 32 4.20 -9.58 17.33
N GLY A 33 3.46 -9.68 16.22
CA GLY A 33 2.18 -8.99 16.09
C GLY A 33 2.27 -7.53 15.68
N PHE A 34 3.47 -7.01 15.44
CA PHE A 34 3.64 -5.61 15.04
C PHE A 34 2.89 -5.31 13.72
N LEU A 35 3.05 -6.16 12.71
CA LEU A 35 2.42 -5.93 11.41
C LEU A 35 0.90 -6.03 11.48
N GLU A 36 0.38 -6.91 12.31
CA GLU A 36 -1.07 -7.02 12.52
C GLU A 36 -1.63 -5.76 13.17
N ARG A 37 -0.91 -5.20 14.14
CA ARG A 37 -1.35 -3.94 14.77
C ARG A 37 -1.33 -2.80 13.76
N MET A 38 -0.30 -2.73 12.93
CA MET A 38 -0.19 -1.67 11.93
C MET A 38 -1.27 -1.82 10.86
N GLY A 39 -1.67 -3.05 10.56
CA GLY A 39 -2.71 -3.31 9.57
C GLY A 39 -4.05 -2.68 9.90
N ARG A 40 -4.31 -2.40 11.18
CA ARG A 40 -5.57 -1.77 11.59
C ARG A 40 -5.72 -0.34 11.09
N TYR A 41 -4.62 0.30 10.74
CA TYR A 41 -4.65 1.67 10.23
C TYR A 41 -4.97 1.74 8.73
N TYR A 42 -4.97 0.61 8.05
CA TYR A 42 -5.25 0.55 6.61
C TYR A 42 -6.69 0.07 6.38
N PRO A 43 -7.46 0.75 5.52
CA PRO A 43 -8.82 0.28 5.18
C PRO A 43 -8.87 -1.17 4.71
N LEU A 44 -7.83 -1.66 4.03
CA LEU A 44 -7.79 -3.07 3.62
C LEU A 44 -7.48 -4.02 4.77
N GLY A 45 -7.14 -3.50 5.96
CA GLY A 45 -6.98 -4.31 7.15
C GLY A 45 -5.63 -4.99 7.30
N ARG A 46 -4.67 -4.66 6.46
CA ARG A 46 -3.35 -5.27 6.51
C ARG A 46 -2.29 -4.35 5.94
N VAL A 47 -1.05 -4.61 6.33
CA VAL A 47 0.12 -3.95 5.74
C VAL A 47 0.37 -4.54 4.36
N GLY A 48 0.73 -3.68 3.40
CA GLY A 48 1.04 -4.12 2.06
C GLY A 48 2.40 -4.80 1.96
N ARG A 49 2.59 -5.56 0.89
CA ARG A 49 3.85 -6.21 0.56
C ARG A 49 4.50 -5.52 -0.63
N PRO A 50 5.83 -5.55 -0.74
CA PRO A 50 6.52 -4.96 -1.89
C PRO A 50 6.02 -5.48 -3.23
N GLU A 51 5.62 -6.75 -3.31
CA GLU A 51 5.08 -7.36 -4.52
C GLU A 51 3.82 -6.64 -5.00
N GLU A 52 3.02 -6.14 -4.07
CA GLU A 52 1.79 -5.45 -4.43
C GLU A 52 2.06 -4.09 -5.07
N VAL A 53 3.10 -3.41 -4.60
CA VAL A 53 3.57 -2.18 -5.25
C VAL A 53 4.19 -2.51 -6.61
N ALA A 54 4.98 -3.58 -6.69
CA ALA A 54 5.61 -4.01 -7.92
C ALA A 54 4.56 -4.38 -8.99
N ASP A 55 3.47 -5.02 -8.59
CA ASP A 55 2.39 -5.36 -9.52
C ASP A 55 1.75 -4.09 -10.11
N ALA A 56 1.53 -3.07 -9.31
CA ALA A 56 1.00 -1.79 -9.78
C ALA A 56 1.96 -1.12 -10.76
N ILE A 57 3.25 -1.13 -10.44
CA ILE A 57 4.28 -0.57 -11.30
C ILE A 57 4.32 -1.33 -12.64
N ALA A 58 4.29 -2.64 -12.59
CA ALA A 58 4.32 -3.47 -13.80
C ALA A 58 3.11 -3.18 -14.69
N PHE A 59 1.93 -3.03 -14.11
CA PHE A 59 0.73 -2.69 -14.85
C PHE A 59 0.89 -1.32 -15.55
N LEU A 60 1.32 -0.30 -14.80
CA LEU A 60 1.45 1.04 -15.35
C LEU A 60 2.55 1.14 -16.40
N ALA A 61 3.54 0.25 -16.35
CA ALA A 61 4.60 0.19 -17.35
C ALA A 61 4.20 -0.64 -18.57
N SER A 62 3.07 -1.32 -18.53
CA SER A 62 2.63 -2.21 -19.61
C SER A 62 1.82 -1.46 -20.67
N ASP A 63 1.63 -2.12 -21.83
CA ASP A 63 0.78 -1.57 -22.89
C ASP A 63 -0.68 -1.48 -22.46
N GLN A 64 -1.10 -2.23 -21.44
CA GLN A 64 -2.45 -2.16 -20.92
C GLN A 64 -2.77 -0.80 -20.30
N ALA A 65 -1.75 -0.06 -19.87
CA ALA A 65 -1.90 1.27 -19.33
C ALA A 65 -1.61 2.37 -20.36
N SER A 66 -1.77 2.08 -21.64
CA SER A 66 -1.33 2.95 -22.74
C SER A 66 -2.03 4.33 -22.77
N TRP A 67 -3.17 4.45 -22.16
CA TRP A 67 -3.91 5.71 -22.09
C TRP A 67 -3.81 6.41 -20.74
N ILE A 68 -3.08 5.83 -19.77
CA ILE A 68 -2.96 6.36 -18.41
C ILE A 68 -1.69 7.20 -18.31
N THR A 69 -1.86 8.50 -18.00
CA THR A 69 -0.73 9.40 -17.80
C THR A 69 -1.18 10.60 -16.97
N GLY A 70 -0.22 11.33 -16.40
CA GLY A 70 -0.50 12.54 -15.66
C GLY A 70 -1.20 12.30 -14.32
N VAL A 71 -1.17 11.09 -13.80
CA VAL A 71 -1.90 10.70 -12.59
C VAL A 71 -0.92 10.30 -11.48
N THR A 72 -1.30 10.60 -10.25
CA THR A 72 -0.65 10.04 -9.05
C THR A 72 -1.57 8.97 -8.48
N LEU A 73 -1.10 7.72 -8.45
CA LEU A 73 -1.87 6.60 -7.97
C LEU A 73 -1.40 6.20 -6.58
N PRO A 74 -2.24 6.36 -5.54
CA PRO A 74 -1.90 5.85 -4.22
C PRO A 74 -1.92 4.32 -4.21
N VAL A 75 -0.85 3.71 -3.70
CA VAL A 75 -0.77 2.27 -3.52
C VAL A 75 -0.48 2.06 -2.03
N ASP A 76 -1.49 2.27 -1.21
CA ASP A 76 -1.34 2.41 0.24
C ASP A 76 -2.43 1.68 1.03
N GLY A 77 -3.14 0.75 0.41
CA GLY A 77 -4.21 0.03 1.09
C GLY A 77 -5.35 0.92 1.56
N GLY A 78 -5.45 2.13 1.01
CA GLY A 78 -6.48 3.09 1.36
C GLY A 78 -6.12 4.01 2.52
N LEU A 79 -4.87 4.00 2.98
CA LEU A 79 -4.45 4.77 4.16
C LEU A 79 -4.83 6.25 4.08
N LEU A 80 -4.67 6.85 2.91
CA LEU A 80 -4.96 8.28 2.72
C LEU A 80 -6.42 8.56 2.36
N SER A 81 -7.26 7.53 2.29
CA SER A 81 -8.65 7.67 1.85
C SER A 81 -9.63 7.99 2.97
N GLY A 82 -9.21 7.94 4.24
CA GLY A 82 -10.09 8.25 5.35
C GLY A 82 -9.63 7.66 6.68
N GLN A 83 -10.45 7.86 7.70
CA GLN A 83 -10.19 7.45 9.07
C GLN A 83 -11.01 6.20 9.41
N VAL A 84 -10.52 5.04 9.02
CA VAL A 84 -11.25 3.79 9.23
C VAL A 84 -11.42 3.50 10.72
N ALA A 85 -10.39 3.69 11.52
CA ALA A 85 -10.47 3.42 12.95
C ALA A 85 -11.54 4.30 13.61
N MET A 86 -11.59 5.58 13.25
CA MET A 86 -12.63 6.48 13.77
C MET A 86 -14.02 6.05 13.30
N ALA A 87 -14.15 5.69 12.04
CA ALA A 87 -15.44 5.26 11.51
C ALA A 87 -15.93 4.00 12.21
N GLN A 88 -15.04 3.06 12.48
CA GLN A 88 -15.39 1.85 13.21
C GLN A 88 -15.84 2.15 14.64
N ASP A 89 -15.13 3.03 15.33
CA ASP A 89 -15.51 3.44 16.67
C ASP A 89 -16.88 4.10 16.69
N LEU A 90 -17.14 4.98 15.72
CA LEU A 90 -18.42 5.69 15.66
C LEU A 90 -19.59 4.78 15.30
N THR A 91 -19.36 3.72 14.55
CA THR A 91 -20.44 2.81 14.12
C THR A 91 -20.66 1.65 15.08
N SER A 92 -19.60 1.12 15.69
CA SER A 92 -19.74 -0.05 16.58
C SER A 92 -19.97 0.35 18.03
N GLY A 93 -19.29 1.39 18.50
CA GLY A 93 -19.44 1.83 19.88
C GLY A 93 -20.74 2.55 20.16
N GLY A 94 -21.38 3.09 19.11
CA GLY A 94 -22.62 3.82 19.25
C GLY A 94 -23.84 2.93 19.32
N ALA A 95 -23.63 1.67 19.17
CA ALA A 95 -24.75 0.72 19.22
C ALA A 95 -25.42 0.70 20.58
#